data_278b28e3efc2b43adae6c4232d9b6736
#
_entry.id   278b28e3efc2b43adae6c4232d9b6736
#
_cell.length_a   1.000
_cell.length_b   1.000
_cell.length_c   1.000
_cell.angle_alpha   90.00
_cell.angle_beta   90.00
_cell.angle_gamma   90.00
#
_symmetry.space_group_name_H-M   'P 1'
#
loop_
_entity.id
_entity.type
_entity.pdbx_description
1 polymer ?
#
loop_
_entity_poly.entity_id
_entity_poly.type
_entity_poly.pdbx_seq_one_letter_code
_entity_poly.pdbx_strand_id
1 'polypeptide(L)'
;EVLQPGADIDFLLIRRENPRTLRTEAIYVDLARALTTPGGKDDIALQSRDQLIVFNLDSNREEDVATIVRELDIQATDYRPARIVETRGAVRYNGRLPLQEGARLLDVMTLAGGLLPGAEMFYGVIARTRHPSRAIEAISFNIAAAITNPESSANRVIEPGDRLYFFDDRGSRSELLNKDINLLRQQASYGADEQLVTVQGEVLHAGTYPLVSGMRASDLLCAAQGLTRKAYGLGAELSRMQHNSGADNAVEHVNLDSSILLSLCDDARSASTGEIVARESGTEFYSYSDDQLNPVLKPMDQLTFTEKSGWVERATVTLVGEVQRPGVYAINRGETLCQV
;
A
#
# COMPACT_ATOMS: atom_id res chain seq x y z
N GLU A 1 -18.73 -28.23 -20.77
CA GLU A 1 -18.86 -26.95 -20.02
C GLU A 1 -19.19 -27.28 -18.55
N VAL A 2 -18.19 -27.16 -17.68
CA VAL A 2 -18.33 -27.47 -16.24
C VAL A 2 -18.41 -26.16 -15.43
N LEU A 3 -17.91 -25.05 -15.99
CA LEU A 3 -17.89 -23.75 -15.32
C LEU A 3 -19.17 -22.95 -15.61
N GLN A 4 -19.69 -22.27 -14.58
CA GLN A 4 -20.82 -21.37 -14.73
C GLN A 4 -20.38 -20.01 -15.30
N PRO A 5 -21.28 -19.24 -15.96
CA PRO A 5 -21.00 -17.87 -16.33
C PRO A 5 -20.58 -17.04 -15.11
N GLY A 6 -19.53 -16.23 -15.23
CA GLY A 6 -19.00 -15.42 -14.12
C GLY A 6 -17.96 -16.15 -13.25
N ALA A 7 -17.61 -17.39 -13.56
CA ALA A 7 -16.52 -18.08 -12.87
C ALA A 7 -15.18 -17.36 -13.13
N ASP A 8 -14.40 -17.19 -12.06
CA ASP A 8 -13.04 -16.70 -12.12
C ASP A 8 -12.14 -17.80 -12.68
N ILE A 9 -11.70 -17.64 -13.93
CA ILE A 9 -10.81 -18.61 -14.58
C ILE A 9 -9.32 -18.33 -14.32
N ASP A 10 -9.00 -17.17 -13.81
CA ASP A 10 -7.60 -16.81 -13.52
C ASP A 10 -7.12 -17.42 -12.21
N PHE A 11 -8.06 -17.87 -11.35
CA PHE A 11 -7.70 -18.38 -10.05
C PHE A 11 -8.62 -19.51 -9.56
N LEU A 12 -7.98 -20.61 -9.12
CA LEU A 12 -8.61 -21.73 -8.44
C LEU A 12 -7.89 -21.98 -7.12
N LEU A 13 -8.64 -22.16 -6.05
CA LEU A 13 -8.12 -22.57 -4.75
C LEU A 13 -8.39 -24.06 -4.52
N ILE A 14 -7.34 -24.82 -4.22
CA ILE A 14 -7.48 -26.21 -3.79
C ILE A 14 -7.25 -26.28 -2.29
N ARG A 15 -8.25 -26.77 -1.56
CA ARG A 15 -8.08 -27.24 -0.19
C ARG A 15 -7.61 -28.68 -0.23
N ARG A 16 -6.44 -28.94 0.30
CA ARG A 16 -5.85 -30.27 0.39
C ARG A 16 -5.57 -30.67 1.82
N GLU A 17 -5.93 -31.88 2.19
CA GLU A 17 -5.51 -32.49 3.46
C GLU A 17 -4.26 -33.35 3.22
N ASN A 18 -3.15 -32.98 3.84
CA ASN A 18 -1.91 -33.73 3.74
C ASN A 18 -2.10 -35.13 4.38
N PRO A 19 -1.94 -36.24 3.64
CA PRO A 19 -2.30 -37.57 4.10
C PRO A 19 -1.44 -38.08 5.26
N ARG A 20 -0.25 -37.48 5.48
CA ARG A 20 0.66 -37.87 6.57
C ARG A 20 0.44 -37.09 7.84
N THR A 21 0.17 -35.77 7.70
CA THR A 21 0.08 -34.84 8.83
C THR A 21 -1.37 -34.53 9.21
N LEU A 22 -2.34 -34.90 8.37
CA LEU A 22 -3.77 -34.55 8.45
C LEU A 22 -4.00 -33.03 8.54
N ARG A 23 -3.06 -32.24 7.99
CA ARG A 23 -3.14 -30.79 7.99
C ARG A 23 -3.73 -30.30 6.68
N THR A 24 -4.59 -29.29 6.80
CA THR A 24 -5.12 -28.57 5.66
C THR A 24 -4.06 -27.63 5.11
N GLU A 25 -3.91 -27.64 3.80
CA GLU A 25 -3.04 -26.78 3.00
C GLU A 25 -3.88 -26.09 1.92
N ALA A 26 -3.58 -24.83 1.64
CA ALA A 26 -4.13 -24.07 0.52
C ALA A 26 -3.15 -24.16 -0.65
N ILE A 27 -3.64 -24.45 -1.84
CA ILE A 27 -2.85 -24.50 -3.07
C ILE A 27 -3.52 -23.57 -4.09
N TYR A 28 -2.74 -22.68 -4.69
CA TYR A 28 -3.19 -21.74 -5.70
C TYR A 28 -2.90 -22.28 -7.09
N VAL A 29 -3.86 -22.14 -7.98
CA VAL A 29 -3.76 -22.64 -9.36
C VAL A 29 -4.28 -21.54 -10.29
N ASP A 30 -3.51 -21.23 -11.31
CA ASP A 30 -3.99 -20.50 -12.48
C ASP A 30 -4.81 -21.48 -13.34
N LEU A 31 -6.14 -21.41 -13.24
CA LEU A 31 -7.04 -22.37 -13.88
C LEU A 31 -6.97 -22.24 -15.42
N ALA A 32 -6.87 -21.03 -15.94
CA ALA A 32 -6.74 -20.82 -17.39
C ALA A 32 -5.47 -21.45 -17.93
N ARG A 33 -4.36 -21.31 -17.20
CA ARG A 33 -3.08 -21.92 -17.57
C ARG A 33 -3.10 -23.44 -17.42
N ALA A 34 -3.69 -23.96 -16.35
CA ALA A 34 -3.86 -25.41 -16.16
C ALA A 34 -4.64 -26.05 -17.31
N LEU A 35 -5.70 -25.40 -17.79
CA LEU A 35 -6.53 -25.87 -18.89
C LEU A 35 -5.85 -25.75 -20.26
N THR A 36 -5.02 -24.74 -20.47
CA THR A 36 -4.35 -24.49 -21.76
C THR A 36 -3.02 -25.20 -21.92
N THR A 37 -2.38 -25.60 -20.79
CA THR A 37 -1.06 -26.25 -20.79
C THR A 37 -1.09 -27.53 -19.96
N PRO A 38 -1.70 -28.62 -20.46
CA PRO A 38 -1.73 -29.89 -19.76
C PRO A 38 -0.32 -30.41 -19.44
N GLY A 39 -0.10 -30.90 -18.22
CA GLY A 39 1.21 -31.32 -17.70
C GLY A 39 2.13 -30.15 -17.32
N GLY A 40 1.67 -28.90 -17.38
CA GLY A 40 2.40 -27.74 -16.90
C GLY A 40 2.41 -27.62 -15.38
N LYS A 41 3.06 -26.57 -14.87
CA LYS A 41 3.21 -26.35 -13.41
C LYS A 41 1.88 -26.13 -12.68
N ASP A 42 0.86 -25.60 -13.38
CA ASP A 42 -0.46 -25.30 -12.83
C ASP A 42 -1.43 -26.48 -13.01
N ASP A 43 -1.09 -27.51 -13.83
CA ASP A 43 -1.86 -28.75 -13.95
C ASP A 43 -1.47 -29.73 -12.82
N ILE A 44 -2.02 -29.45 -11.65
CA ILE A 44 -1.68 -30.15 -10.40
C ILE A 44 -2.38 -31.50 -10.32
N ALA A 45 -1.63 -32.58 -10.04
CA ALA A 45 -2.20 -33.89 -9.77
C ALA A 45 -3.12 -33.85 -8.54
N LEU A 46 -4.40 -34.15 -8.76
CA LEU A 46 -5.41 -34.15 -7.70
C LEU A 46 -5.23 -35.36 -6.79
N GLN A 47 -5.52 -35.19 -5.51
CA GLN A 47 -5.48 -36.23 -4.50
C GLN A 47 -6.89 -36.51 -3.96
N SER A 48 -7.04 -37.67 -3.34
CA SER A 48 -8.31 -37.99 -2.65
C SER A 48 -8.61 -36.97 -1.58
N ARG A 49 -9.86 -36.48 -1.53
CA ARG A 49 -10.38 -35.44 -0.64
C ARG A 49 -9.94 -34.02 -0.96
N ASP A 50 -9.28 -33.79 -2.10
CA ASP A 50 -9.10 -32.41 -2.56
C ASP A 50 -10.47 -31.75 -2.79
N GLN A 51 -10.62 -30.53 -2.33
CA GLN A 51 -11.76 -29.69 -2.59
C GLN A 51 -11.33 -28.54 -3.48
N LEU A 52 -11.91 -28.44 -4.68
CA LEU A 52 -11.64 -27.39 -5.65
C LEU A 52 -12.66 -26.28 -5.49
N ILE A 53 -12.19 -25.07 -5.28
CA ILE A 53 -13.02 -23.89 -5.10
C ILE A 53 -12.74 -22.94 -6.26
N VAL A 54 -13.71 -22.83 -7.15
CA VAL A 54 -13.76 -21.88 -8.25
C VAL A 54 -14.61 -20.71 -7.78
N PHE A 55 -14.01 -19.52 -7.73
CA PHE A 55 -14.73 -18.33 -7.30
C PHE A 55 -15.59 -17.76 -8.40
N ASN A 56 -16.60 -17.00 -8.01
CA ASN A 56 -17.33 -16.15 -8.93
C ASN A 56 -16.74 -14.72 -8.82
N LEU A 57 -16.60 -14.03 -9.96
CA LEU A 57 -16.06 -12.67 -10.01
C LEU A 57 -16.88 -11.66 -9.21
N ASP A 58 -18.20 -11.90 -9.05
CA ASP A 58 -19.14 -11.02 -8.38
C ASP A 58 -19.51 -11.47 -6.95
N SER A 59 -19.04 -12.65 -6.50
CA SER A 59 -19.38 -13.18 -5.17
C SER A 59 -18.42 -12.69 -4.08
N ASN A 60 -18.94 -12.68 -2.84
CA ASN A 60 -18.10 -12.48 -1.66
C ASN A 60 -17.31 -13.77 -1.35
N ARG A 61 -16.01 -13.74 -1.54
CA ARG A 61 -15.10 -14.89 -1.29
C ARG A 61 -15.04 -15.31 0.18
N GLU A 62 -15.58 -14.51 1.11
CA GLU A 62 -15.53 -14.79 2.54
C GLU A 62 -16.19 -16.12 2.90
N GLU A 63 -17.36 -16.38 2.34
CA GLU A 63 -18.10 -17.62 2.58
C GLU A 63 -17.35 -18.82 2.01
N ASP A 64 -16.78 -18.67 0.81
CA ASP A 64 -16.07 -19.73 0.10
C ASP A 64 -14.81 -20.18 0.84
N VAL A 65 -14.08 -19.23 1.48
CA VAL A 65 -12.84 -19.54 2.19
C VAL A 65 -13.00 -19.75 3.70
N ALA A 66 -14.17 -19.43 4.27
CA ALA A 66 -14.39 -19.42 5.72
C ALA A 66 -14.06 -20.77 6.39
N THR A 67 -14.39 -21.88 5.75
CA THR A 67 -14.10 -23.21 6.28
C THR A 67 -12.60 -23.47 6.32
N ILE A 68 -11.87 -23.15 5.24
CA ILE A 68 -10.41 -23.34 5.15
C ILE A 68 -9.72 -22.45 6.19
N VAL A 69 -10.10 -21.18 6.28
CA VAL A 69 -9.55 -20.24 7.26
C VAL A 69 -9.73 -20.76 8.69
N ARG A 70 -10.90 -21.30 9.02
CA ARG A 70 -11.17 -21.89 10.34
C ARG A 70 -10.30 -23.13 10.60
N GLU A 71 -10.12 -24.00 9.63
CA GLU A 71 -9.26 -25.17 9.75
C GLU A 71 -7.80 -24.78 9.97
N LEU A 72 -7.32 -23.78 9.24
CA LEU A 72 -5.96 -23.24 9.38
C LEU A 72 -5.76 -22.57 10.75
N ASP A 73 -6.77 -21.88 11.29
CA ASP A 73 -6.74 -21.30 12.65
C ASP A 73 -6.60 -22.40 13.71
N ILE A 74 -7.39 -23.47 13.60
CA ILE A 74 -7.34 -24.58 14.58
C ILE A 74 -5.96 -25.28 14.55
N GLN A 75 -5.27 -25.27 13.42
CA GLN A 75 -3.95 -25.87 13.26
C GLN A 75 -2.79 -24.97 13.77
N ALA A 76 -3.09 -23.70 14.10
CA ALA A 76 -2.09 -22.77 14.58
C ALA A 76 -1.58 -23.14 15.98
N THR A 77 -0.32 -22.83 16.21
CA THR A 77 0.33 -22.91 17.52
C THR A 77 1.22 -21.68 17.72
N ASP A 78 1.69 -21.44 18.94
CA ASP A 78 2.60 -20.31 19.22
C ASP A 78 3.87 -20.32 18.35
N TYR A 79 4.33 -21.49 17.92
CA TYR A 79 5.52 -21.66 17.06
C TYR A 79 5.19 -21.77 15.59
N ARG A 80 3.93 -21.94 15.23
CA ARG A 80 3.45 -22.07 13.86
C ARG A 80 2.16 -21.26 13.72
N PRO A 81 2.26 -19.99 13.32
CA PRO A 81 1.08 -19.17 13.09
C PRO A 81 0.17 -19.78 12.02
N ALA A 82 -1.11 -19.45 12.10
CA ALA A 82 -2.07 -19.85 11.08
C ALA A 82 -1.59 -19.36 9.70
N ARG A 83 -1.60 -20.24 8.71
CA ARG A 83 -1.27 -19.88 7.32
C ARG A 83 -2.41 -19.09 6.69
N ILE A 84 -2.60 -17.89 7.17
CA ILE A 84 -3.64 -16.94 6.80
C ILE A 84 -2.99 -15.58 6.62
N VAL A 85 -3.49 -14.84 5.67
CA VAL A 85 -3.16 -13.44 5.42
C VAL A 85 -4.45 -12.61 5.51
N GLU A 86 -4.34 -11.35 5.86
CA GLU A 86 -5.48 -10.43 5.87
C GLU A 86 -5.24 -9.33 4.83
N THR A 87 -6.22 -9.08 3.96
CA THR A 87 -6.21 -8.00 2.98
C THR A 87 -7.18 -6.89 3.37
N ARG A 88 -6.79 -5.63 3.17
CA ARG A 88 -7.57 -4.44 3.51
C ARG A 88 -7.41 -3.33 2.48
N GLY A 89 -8.48 -2.58 2.25
CA GLY A 89 -8.47 -1.38 1.41
C GLY A 89 -8.91 -1.64 -0.02
N ALA A 90 -8.16 -1.16 -1.01
CA ALA A 90 -8.54 -1.11 -2.42
C ALA A 90 -8.39 -2.45 -3.17
N VAL A 91 -8.84 -3.55 -2.58
CA VAL A 91 -8.96 -4.87 -3.20
C VAL A 91 -10.42 -5.32 -3.18
N ARG A 92 -10.79 -6.22 -4.09
CA ARG A 92 -12.18 -6.71 -4.17
C ARG A 92 -12.62 -7.41 -2.90
N TYR A 93 -11.75 -8.24 -2.34
CA TYR A 93 -12.04 -8.93 -1.10
C TYR A 93 -11.17 -8.38 0.04
N ASN A 94 -11.83 -7.80 1.04
CA ASN A 94 -11.24 -7.35 2.29
C ASN A 94 -11.54 -8.38 3.37
N GLY A 95 -10.51 -9.11 3.84
CA GLY A 95 -10.72 -10.14 4.86
C GLY A 95 -9.56 -11.10 4.99
N ARG A 96 -9.83 -12.21 5.66
CA ARG A 96 -8.85 -13.25 5.96
C ARG A 96 -8.85 -14.31 4.85
N LEU A 97 -7.70 -14.57 4.32
CA LEU A 97 -7.48 -15.48 3.19
C LEU A 97 -6.50 -16.59 3.56
N PRO A 98 -6.75 -17.84 3.09
CA PRO A 98 -5.82 -18.94 3.31
C PRO A 98 -4.52 -18.72 2.51
N LEU A 99 -3.36 -18.83 3.14
CA LEU A 99 -2.06 -18.56 2.54
C LEU A 99 -1.36 -19.86 2.09
N GLN A 100 -1.04 -19.94 0.79
CA GLN A 100 -0.18 -20.98 0.25
C GLN A 100 1.27 -20.80 0.72
N GLU A 101 2.03 -21.89 0.84
CA GLU A 101 3.46 -21.84 1.13
C GLU A 101 4.25 -21.18 0.00
N GLY A 102 5.06 -20.17 0.37
CA GLY A 102 5.86 -19.43 -0.59
C GLY A 102 5.08 -18.43 -1.46
N ALA A 103 3.78 -18.23 -1.19
CA ALA A 103 2.97 -17.24 -1.91
C ALA A 103 3.58 -15.86 -1.83
N ARG A 104 3.48 -15.12 -2.92
CA ARG A 104 3.99 -13.77 -3.07
C ARG A 104 2.83 -12.74 -3.12
N LEU A 105 3.19 -11.48 -3.14
CA LEU A 105 2.23 -10.36 -3.17
C LEU A 105 1.19 -10.49 -4.29
N LEU A 106 1.63 -10.81 -5.51
CA LEU A 106 0.72 -10.94 -6.66
C LEU A 106 -0.23 -12.14 -6.52
N ASP A 107 0.22 -13.24 -5.90
CA ASP A 107 -0.64 -14.41 -5.66
C ASP A 107 -1.77 -14.06 -4.68
N VAL A 108 -1.44 -13.33 -3.60
CA VAL A 108 -2.43 -12.88 -2.61
C VAL A 108 -3.38 -11.84 -3.23
N MET A 109 -2.87 -10.94 -4.07
CA MET A 109 -3.69 -9.97 -4.78
C MET A 109 -4.70 -10.66 -5.72
N THR A 110 -4.27 -11.70 -6.44
CA THR A 110 -5.15 -12.50 -7.30
C THR A 110 -6.20 -13.26 -6.46
N LEU A 111 -5.78 -13.89 -5.35
CA LEU A 111 -6.71 -14.53 -4.41
C LEU A 111 -7.73 -13.53 -3.85
N ALA A 112 -7.33 -12.28 -3.59
CA ALA A 112 -8.22 -11.22 -3.16
C ALA A 112 -9.17 -10.70 -4.28
N GLY A 113 -9.15 -11.31 -5.47
CA GLY A 113 -10.00 -10.94 -6.61
C GLY A 113 -9.51 -9.72 -7.39
N GLY A 114 -8.26 -9.32 -7.19
CA GLY A 114 -7.64 -8.17 -7.84
C GLY A 114 -7.92 -6.83 -7.16
N LEU A 115 -7.39 -5.78 -7.75
CA LEU A 115 -7.52 -4.42 -7.25
C LEU A 115 -8.85 -3.77 -7.67
N LEU A 116 -9.32 -2.85 -6.85
CA LEU A 116 -10.43 -1.97 -7.20
C LEU A 116 -9.96 -0.83 -8.12
N PRO A 117 -10.84 -0.25 -8.94
CA PRO A 117 -10.53 0.95 -9.71
C PRO A 117 -10.07 2.11 -8.81
N GLY A 118 -8.97 2.76 -9.16
CA GLY A 118 -8.38 3.84 -8.35
C GLY A 118 -7.45 3.35 -7.24
N ALA A 119 -7.09 2.06 -7.22
CA ALA A 119 -6.09 1.55 -6.29
C ALA A 119 -4.71 2.17 -6.55
N GLU A 120 -4.01 2.51 -5.47
CA GLU A 120 -2.64 3.01 -5.52
C GLU A 120 -1.66 1.90 -5.94
N MET A 121 -0.89 2.15 -7.00
CA MET A 121 0.00 1.16 -7.59
C MET A 121 1.42 1.20 -7.03
N PHE A 122 1.83 2.33 -6.43
CA PHE A 122 3.23 2.58 -6.08
C PHE A 122 3.52 2.41 -4.58
N TYR A 123 2.48 2.41 -3.75
CA TYR A 123 2.64 2.29 -2.31
C TYR A 123 1.54 1.43 -1.69
N GLY A 124 1.97 0.43 -0.95
CA GLY A 124 1.16 -0.35 -0.04
C GLY A 124 1.99 -0.76 1.16
N VAL A 125 1.36 -1.28 2.20
CA VAL A 125 2.01 -1.66 3.46
C VAL A 125 1.65 -3.08 3.84
N ILE A 126 2.64 -3.86 4.25
CA ILE A 126 2.49 -5.11 4.98
C ILE A 126 2.80 -4.84 6.44
N ALA A 127 1.85 -5.06 7.32
CA ALA A 127 2.09 -5.13 8.76
C ALA A 127 2.34 -6.59 9.14
N ARG A 128 3.60 -6.92 9.43
CA ARG A 128 4.08 -8.26 9.73
C ARG A 128 4.29 -8.44 11.23
N THR A 129 3.73 -9.50 11.77
CA THR A 129 3.96 -9.87 13.17
C THR A 129 5.10 -10.86 13.26
N ARG A 130 6.20 -10.47 13.91
CA ARG A 130 7.38 -11.32 14.11
C ARG A 130 7.15 -12.31 15.24
N HIS A 131 7.35 -13.59 14.99
CA HIS A 131 7.30 -14.62 16.03
C HIS A 131 8.69 -14.95 16.54
N PRO A 132 8.88 -15.24 17.85
CA PRO A 132 7.89 -15.29 18.93
C PRO A 132 7.62 -13.96 19.63
N SER A 133 8.34 -12.88 19.30
CA SER A 133 8.28 -11.58 20.00
C SER A 133 6.92 -10.89 19.91
N ARG A 134 6.10 -11.23 18.93
CA ARG A 134 4.85 -10.55 18.54
C ARG A 134 5.05 -9.08 18.15
N ALA A 135 6.29 -8.66 17.94
CA ALA A 135 6.59 -7.33 17.46
C ALA A 135 6.04 -7.15 16.04
N ILE A 136 5.50 -5.96 15.78
CA ILE A 136 5.02 -5.58 14.45
C ILE A 136 6.11 -4.81 13.73
N GLU A 137 6.32 -5.19 12.50
CA GLU A 137 7.21 -4.54 11.55
C GLU A 137 6.40 -4.10 10.32
N ALA A 138 6.65 -2.90 9.84
CA ALA A 138 6.08 -2.41 8.61
C ALA A 138 7.04 -2.63 7.44
N ILE A 139 6.49 -3.10 6.32
CA ILE A 139 7.21 -3.34 5.08
C ILE A 139 6.42 -2.68 3.96
N SER A 140 7.01 -1.77 3.19
CA SER A 140 6.35 -1.21 2.02
C SER A 140 6.45 -2.15 0.83
N PHE A 141 5.46 -2.06 -0.07
CA PHE A 141 5.50 -2.71 -1.37
C PHE A 141 5.02 -1.79 -2.48
N ASN A 142 5.45 -2.11 -3.70
CA ASN A 142 5.10 -1.40 -4.92
C ASN A 142 4.50 -2.40 -5.90
N ILE A 143 3.22 -2.25 -6.20
CA ILE A 143 2.46 -3.19 -7.05
C ILE A 143 2.92 -3.07 -8.50
N ALA A 144 3.12 -1.84 -9.00
CA ALA A 144 3.57 -1.61 -10.37
C ALA A 144 4.92 -2.29 -10.63
N ALA A 145 5.87 -2.17 -9.70
CA ALA A 145 7.17 -2.85 -9.79
C ALA A 145 7.03 -4.39 -9.72
N ALA A 146 6.13 -4.90 -8.88
CA ALA A 146 5.88 -6.33 -8.78
C ALA A 146 5.26 -6.91 -10.07
N ILE A 147 4.33 -6.18 -10.71
CA ILE A 147 3.71 -6.58 -11.98
C ILE A 147 4.72 -6.51 -13.14
N THR A 148 5.54 -5.44 -13.19
CA THR A 148 6.54 -5.25 -14.24
C THR A 148 7.62 -6.35 -14.20
N ASN A 149 8.02 -6.77 -12.99
CA ASN A 149 8.98 -7.85 -12.82
C ASN A 149 8.55 -8.81 -11.70
N PRO A 150 7.70 -9.82 -12.01
CA PRO A 150 7.15 -10.74 -11.01
C PRO A 150 8.19 -11.59 -10.27
N GLU A 151 9.37 -11.80 -10.86
CA GLU A 151 10.46 -12.57 -10.25
C GLU A 151 11.36 -11.72 -9.34
N SER A 152 11.19 -10.41 -9.35
CA SER A 152 12.00 -9.50 -8.53
C SER A 152 11.58 -9.52 -7.05
N SER A 153 12.40 -8.91 -6.21
CA SER A 153 12.11 -8.70 -4.78
C SER A 153 10.93 -7.75 -4.54
N ALA A 154 10.45 -7.03 -5.57
CA ALA A 154 9.24 -6.21 -5.47
C ALA A 154 7.99 -7.07 -5.27
N ASN A 155 7.94 -8.26 -5.91
CA ASN A 155 6.93 -9.28 -5.64
C ASN A 155 7.29 -10.06 -4.38
N ARG A 156 7.07 -9.42 -3.23
CA ARG A 156 7.51 -9.90 -1.92
C ARG A 156 6.85 -11.22 -1.52
N VAL A 157 7.62 -12.06 -0.83
CA VAL A 157 7.07 -13.26 -0.16
C VAL A 157 6.21 -12.82 1.01
N ILE A 158 5.02 -13.38 1.09
CA ILE A 158 4.04 -13.13 2.16
C ILE A 158 4.18 -14.21 3.23
N GLU A 159 4.18 -13.79 4.48
CA GLU A 159 4.31 -14.66 5.63
C GLU A 159 2.95 -14.85 6.35
N PRO A 160 2.78 -15.98 7.06
CA PRO A 160 1.58 -16.20 7.87
C PRO A 160 1.33 -15.09 8.88
N GLY A 161 0.12 -14.57 8.90
CA GLY A 161 -0.28 -13.47 9.78
C GLY A 161 -0.03 -12.06 9.24
N ASP A 162 0.53 -11.92 8.04
CA ASP A 162 0.68 -10.63 7.37
C ASP A 162 -0.67 -9.96 7.14
N ARG A 163 -0.73 -8.65 7.35
CA ARG A 163 -1.86 -7.78 6.97
C ARG A 163 -1.41 -6.86 5.85
N LEU A 164 -2.03 -6.98 4.68
CA LEU A 164 -1.73 -6.21 3.49
C LEU A 164 -2.71 -5.06 3.34
N TYR A 165 -2.20 -3.86 3.22
CA TYR A 165 -2.95 -2.62 3.04
C TYR A 165 -2.77 -2.08 1.64
N PHE A 166 -3.87 -2.06 0.89
CA PHE A 166 -3.95 -1.51 -0.45
C PHE A 166 -4.71 -0.18 -0.37
N PHE A 167 -4.07 0.91 -0.77
CA PHE A 167 -4.66 2.23 -0.68
C PHE A 167 -5.41 2.61 -1.96
N ASP A 168 -6.22 3.64 -1.86
CA ASP A 168 -6.84 4.34 -2.99
C ASP A 168 -6.55 5.84 -2.91
N ASP A 169 -7.10 6.59 -3.86
CA ASP A 169 -6.97 8.05 -3.96
C ASP A 169 -7.98 8.83 -3.10
N ARG A 170 -8.91 8.16 -2.42
CA ARG A 170 -10.05 8.78 -1.73
C ARG A 170 -10.02 8.63 -0.22
N GLY A 171 -9.57 7.47 0.26
CA GLY A 171 -9.61 7.12 1.68
C GLY A 171 -8.46 7.71 2.49
N SER A 172 -8.68 7.88 3.80
CA SER A 172 -7.61 8.21 4.73
C SER A 172 -6.70 7.00 4.97
N ARG A 173 -5.44 7.13 4.56
CA ARG A 173 -4.43 6.06 4.75
C ARG A 173 -4.17 5.78 6.22
N SER A 174 -4.14 6.83 7.04
CA SER A 174 -3.94 6.70 8.49
C SER A 174 -5.10 5.98 9.17
N GLU A 175 -6.34 6.21 8.73
CA GLU A 175 -7.51 5.50 9.28
C GLU A 175 -7.48 4.02 8.93
N LEU A 176 -7.11 3.68 7.69
CA LEU A 176 -6.98 2.28 7.29
C LEU A 176 -5.89 1.56 8.10
N LEU A 177 -4.78 2.25 8.39
CA LEU A 177 -3.65 1.75 9.18
C LEU A 177 -3.83 1.86 10.69
N ASN A 178 -4.92 2.46 11.19
CA ASN A 178 -5.08 2.84 12.60
C ASN A 178 -4.84 1.70 13.59
N LYS A 179 -5.31 0.50 13.25
CA LYS A 179 -5.07 -0.70 14.08
C LYS A 179 -3.57 -0.95 14.31
N ASP A 180 -2.78 -0.94 13.25
CA ASP A 180 -1.35 -1.24 13.34
C ASP A 180 -0.53 -0.06 13.84
N ILE A 181 -0.94 1.17 13.55
CA ILE A 181 -0.38 2.37 14.18
C ILE A 181 -0.52 2.30 15.70
N ASN A 182 -1.70 1.93 16.22
CA ASN A 182 -1.91 1.78 17.65
C ASN A 182 -1.08 0.64 18.25
N LEU A 183 -0.92 -0.47 17.54
CA LEU A 183 -0.05 -1.57 18.00
C LEU A 183 1.42 -1.14 17.99
N LEU A 184 1.90 -0.40 17.00
CA LEU A 184 3.26 0.16 16.95
C LEU A 184 3.51 1.14 18.12
N ARG A 185 2.52 1.97 18.48
CA ARG A 185 2.59 2.82 19.67
C ARG A 185 2.69 2.01 20.97
N GLN A 186 1.89 0.94 21.08
CA GLN A 186 1.92 0.07 22.26
C GLN A 186 3.24 -0.71 22.41
N GLN A 187 3.97 -0.91 21.32
CA GLN A 187 5.29 -1.54 21.35
C GLN A 187 6.39 -0.60 21.86
N ALA A 188 6.16 0.71 21.79
CA ALA A 188 7.11 1.68 22.30
C ALA A 188 7.26 1.53 23.81
N SER A 189 8.49 1.70 24.27
CA SER A 189 8.86 1.61 25.69
C SER A 189 10.03 2.54 25.98
N TYR A 190 10.40 2.65 27.26
CA TYR A 190 11.60 3.40 27.62
C TYR A 190 12.84 2.82 26.91
N GLY A 191 13.42 3.61 25.99
CA GLY A 191 14.58 3.20 25.16
C GLY A 191 14.22 2.55 23.81
N ALA A 192 12.93 2.49 23.47
CA ALA A 192 12.47 2.05 22.14
C ALA A 192 11.38 3.01 21.63
N ASP A 193 11.73 3.86 20.69
CA ASP A 193 10.82 4.86 20.13
C ASP A 193 9.71 4.24 19.29
N GLU A 194 8.60 5.00 19.14
CA GLU A 194 7.50 4.62 18.26
C GLU A 194 7.99 4.52 16.83
N GLN A 195 7.87 3.34 16.19
CA GLN A 195 8.27 3.12 14.79
C GLN A 195 7.24 3.74 13.84
N LEU A 196 7.02 5.04 14.00
CA LEU A 196 6.05 5.86 13.27
C LEU A 196 6.72 7.14 12.78
N VAL A 197 6.24 7.65 11.65
CA VAL A 197 6.60 8.96 11.10
C VAL A 197 5.32 9.70 10.75
N THR A 198 5.38 11.03 10.74
CA THR A 198 4.21 11.85 10.43
C THR A 198 4.51 12.78 9.26
N VAL A 199 3.58 12.87 8.32
CA VAL A 199 3.60 13.89 7.27
C VAL A 199 2.40 14.80 7.39
N GLN A 200 2.61 16.11 7.27
CA GLN A 200 1.57 17.10 7.42
C GLN A 200 1.74 18.30 6.47
N GLY A 201 0.73 19.18 6.45
CA GLY A 201 0.69 20.35 5.57
C GLY A 201 0.18 19.99 4.18
N GLU A 202 0.76 20.59 3.15
CA GLU A 202 0.25 20.56 1.78
C GLU A 202 0.64 19.28 1.01
N VAL A 203 0.20 18.12 1.51
CA VAL A 203 0.29 16.80 0.87
C VAL A 203 -1.10 16.22 0.65
N LEU A 204 -1.24 15.30 -0.29
CA LEU A 204 -2.55 14.72 -0.62
C LEU A 204 -3.12 13.86 0.53
N HIS A 205 -2.29 13.06 1.18
CA HIS A 205 -2.70 12.22 2.31
C HIS A 205 -1.82 12.50 3.53
N ALA A 206 -2.12 13.59 4.23
CA ALA A 206 -1.49 13.90 5.52
C ALA A 206 -1.85 12.87 6.57
N GLY A 207 -0.92 12.55 7.49
CA GLY A 207 -1.17 11.63 8.58
C GLY A 207 0.07 10.93 9.12
N THR A 208 -0.18 9.95 9.98
CA THR A 208 0.87 9.10 10.58
C THR A 208 1.00 7.82 9.76
N TYR A 209 2.24 7.44 9.52
CA TYR A 209 2.63 6.26 8.75
C TYR A 209 3.57 5.37 9.55
N PRO A 210 3.51 4.05 9.39
CA PRO A 210 4.54 3.16 9.92
C PRO A 210 5.89 3.46 9.30
N LEU A 211 6.93 3.54 10.13
CA LEU A 211 8.30 3.68 9.66
C LEU A 211 8.78 2.35 9.08
N VAL A 212 9.13 2.37 7.80
CA VAL A 212 9.75 1.23 7.10
C VAL A 212 11.26 1.34 7.22
N SER A 213 11.95 0.21 7.34
CA SER A 213 13.42 0.19 7.41
C SER A 213 14.05 0.87 6.20
N GLY A 214 14.92 1.87 6.44
CA GLY A 214 15.59 2.65 5.41
C GLY A 214 14.72 3.68 4.69
N MET A 215 13.51 3.95 5.20
CA MET A 215 12.58 4.93 4.63
C MET A 215 13.20 6.33 4.60
N ARG A 216 13.10 7.00 3.47
CA ARG A 216 13.60 8.36 3.26
C ARG A 216 12.45 9.39 3.20
N ALA A 217 12.79 10.67 3.26
CA ALA A 217 11.81 11.75 3.19
C ALA A 217 10.99 11.70 1.88
N SER A 218 11.60 11.38 0.75
CA SER A 218 10.91 11.18 -0.53
C SER A 218 9.94 9.99 -0.49
N ASP A 219 10.30 8.89 0.21
CA ASP A 219 9.42 7.71 0.32
C ASP A 219 8.15 8.05 1.12
N LEU A 220 8.28 8.88 2.17
CA LEU A 220 7.13 9.34 2.95
C LEU A 220 6.24 10.29 2.12
N LEU A 221 6.83 11.16 1.29
CA LEU A 221 6.08 11.97 0.34
C LEU A 221 5.36 11.11 -0.70
N CYS A 222 6.02 10.07 -1.23
CA CYS A 222 5.39 9.07 -2.11
C CYS A 222 4.24 8.35 -1.40
N ALA A 223 4.44 7.95 -0.15
CA ALA A 223 3.41 7.32 0.68
C ALA A 223 2.22 8.26 0.91
N ALA A 224 2.44 9.58 0.95
CA ALA A 224 1.39 10.60 1.01
C ALA A 224 0.81 10.98 -0.36
N GLN A 225 1.21 10.30 -1.43
CA GLN A 225 0.79 10.51 -2.84
C GLN A 225 1.26 11.83 -3.46
N GLY A 226 2.19 12.54 -2.81
CA GLY A 226 2.77 13.78 -3.29
C GLY A 226 2.11 15.04 -2.74
N LEU A 227 2.40 16.16 -3.39
CA LEU A 227 2.04 17.49 -2.95
C LEU A 227 0.68 17.93 -3.49
N THR A 228 -0.02 18.79 -2.74
CA THR A 228 -1.19 19.52 -3.24
C THR A 228 -0.77 20.67 -4.18
N ARG A 229 -1.71 21.23 -4.92
CA ARG A 229 -1.47 22.41 -5.78
C ARG A 229 -1.09 23.68 -4.99
N LYS A 230 -1.37 23.70 -3.69
CA LYS A 230 -1.09 24.82 -2.78
C LYS A 230 0.32 24.76 -2.21
N ALA A 231 0.99 23.63 -2.33
CA ALA A 231 2.31 23.40 -1.75
C ALA A 231 3.34 24.40 -2.31
N TYR A 232 4.19 24.90 -1.42
CA TYR A 232 5.34 25.70 -1.79
C TYR A 232 6.48 24.78 -2.22
N GLY A 233 6.97 24.93 -3.45
CA GLY A 233 7.93 24.03 -4.07
C GLY A 233 9.29 23.93 -3.37
N LEU A 234 9.67 24.91 -2.54
CA LEU A 234 10.93 24.93 -1.78
C LEU A 234 10.73 24.75 -0.26
N GLY A 235 9.51 24.50 0.18
CA GLY A 235 9.13 24.56 1.59
C GLY A 235 8.78 23.19 2.18
N ALA A 236 9.78 22.40 2.51
CA ALA A 236 9.63 21.23 3.38
C ALA A 236 10.55 21.34 4.59
N GLU A 237 10.06 20.94 5.75
CA GLU A 237 10.80 20.91 7.00
C GLU A 237 10.71 19.53 7.63
N LEU A 238 11.85 18.95 7.95
CA LEU A 238 11.95 17.74 8.76
C LEU A 238 12.24 18.16 10.20
N SER A 239 11.31 17.88 11.12
CA SER A 239 11.49 18.04 12.56
C SER A 239 11.82 16.70 13.18
N ARG A 240 12.97 16.63 13.88
CA ARG A 240 13.50 15.40 14.50
C ARG A 240 13.80 15.63 15.97
N MET A 241 13.27 14.77 16.82
CA MET A 241 13.62 14.78 18.24
C MET A 241 15.00 14.18 18.46
N GLN A 242 15.90 14.94 19.08
CA GLN A 242 17.21 14.43 19.52
C GLN A 242 17.10 14.02 21.00
N HIS A 243 17.30 12.73 21.27
CA HIS A 243 17.45 12.23 22.62
C HIS A 243 18.88 12.52 23.11
N ASN A 244 19.10 13.69 23.71
CA ASN A 244 20.33 13.96 24.42
C ASN A 244 20.30 13.34 25.82
N SER A 245 21.45 12.84 26.28
CA SER A 245 21.64 12.23 27.63
C SER A 245 21.39 13.21 28.80
N GLY A 246 20.92 14.42 28.54
CA GLY A 246 20.55 15.47 29.48
C GLY A 246 19.03 15.75 29.42
N ALA A 247 18.53 16.50 30.41
CA ALA A 247 17.09 16.71 30.66
C ALA A 247 16.33 17.48 29.55
N ASP A 248 16.98 17.98 28.51
CA ASP A 248 16.36 18.76 27.43
C ASP A 248 16.35 17.96 26.13
N ASN A 249 15.16 17.52 25.70
CA ASN A 249 14.92 17.02 24.36
C ASN A 249 15.03 18.21 23.37
N ALA A 250 16.09 18.27 22.59
CA ALA A 250 16.22 19.24 21.52
C ALA A 250 15.46 18.76 20.26
N VAL A 251 14.79 19.67 19.58
CA VAL A 251 14.22 19.41 18.24
C VAL A 251 15.18 19.96 17.21
N GLU A 252 15.65 19.13 16.31
CA GLU A 252 16.40 19.50 15.14
C GLU A 252 15.44 19.81 13.99
N HIS A 253 15.63 20.96 13.34
CA HIS A 253 14.87 21.37 12.16
C HIS A 253 15.78 21.35 10.95
N VAL A 254 15.45 20.55 9.95
CA VAL A 254 16.17 20.44 8.69
C VAL A 254 15.27 20.94 7.56
N ASN A 255 15.66 22.01 6.90
CA ASN A 255 14.96 22.53 5.74
C ASN A 255 15.30 21.67 4.51
N LEU A 256 14.28 21.22 3.81
CA LEU A 256 14.38 20.40 2.61
C LEU A 256 13.70 21.10 1.43
N ASP A 257 14.15 20.80 0.24
CA ASP A 257 13.52 21.25 -0.99
C ASP A 257 12.43 20.24 -1.41
N SER A 258 11.18 20.66 -1.31
CA SER A 258 10.04 19.80 -1.63
C SER A 258 9.97 19.44 -3.13
N SER A 259 10.55 20.26 -4.03
CA SER A 259 10.60 19.96 -5.46
C SER A 259 11.58 18.82 -5.75
N ILE A 260 12.70 18.75 -5.01
CA ILE A 260 13.64 17.65 -5.09
C ILE A 260 13.01 16.35 -4.59
N LEU A 261 12.36 16.39 -3.42
CA LEU A 261 11.67 15.23 -2.87
C LEU A 261 10.58 14.70 -3.82
N LEU A 262 9.81 15.61 -4.44
CA LEU A 262 8.78 15.25 -5.41
C LEU A 262 9.40 14.62 -6.67
N SER A 263 10.49 15.21 -7.19
CA SER A 263 11.22 14.66 -8.33
C SER A 263 11.72 13.24 -8.07
N LEU A 264 12.30 12.99 -6.88
CA LEU A 264 12.75 11.66 -6.47
C LEU A 264 11.60 10.66 -6.36
N CYS A 265 10.43 11.11 -5.87
CA CYS A 265 9.23 10.30 -5.82
C CYS A 265 8.74 9.92 -7.22
N ASP A 266 8.68 10.88 -8.15
CA ASP A 266 8.23 10.64 -9.52
C ASP A 266 9.20 9.74 -10.30
N ASP A 267 10.51 9.86 -10.05
CA ASP A 267 11.53 8.96 -10.60
C ASP A 267 11.35 7.52 -10.12
N ALA A 268 11.08 7.33 -8.83
CA ALA A 268 10.82 6.01 -8.28
C ALA A 268 9.55 5.36 -8.87
N ARG A 269 8.51 6.17 -9.14
CA ARG A 269 7.29 5.72 -9.83
C ARG A 269 7.56 5.33 -11.27
N SER A 270 8.25 6.19 -12.03
CA SER A 270 8.61 5.94 -13.44
C SER A 270 9.49 4.68 -13.58
N ALA A 271 10.48 4.52 -12.73
CA ALA A 271 11.31 3.31 -12.71
C ALA A 271 10.50 2.03 -12.44
N SER A 272 9.44 2.13 -11.65
CA SER A 272 8.57 0.99 -11.31
C SER A 272 7.71 0.53 -12.50
N THR A 273 7.36 1.43 -13.42
CA THR A 273 6.54 1.11 -14.61
C THR A 273 7.39 0.73 -15.83
N GLY A 274 8.72 0.87 -15.73
CA GLY A 274 9.62 0.66 -16.87
C GLY A 274 9.56 1.79 -17.91
N GLU A 275 8.83 2.87 -17.63
CA GLU A 275 8.84 4.08 -18.44
C GLU A 275 10.13 4.87 -18.18
N ILE A 276 11.00 4.91 -19.17
CA ILE A 276 12.14 5.83 -19.17
C ILE A 276 11.60 7.19 -19.59
N VAL A 277 11.30 8.05 -18.61
CA VAL A 277 10.99 9.45 -18.91
C VAL A 277 12.28 10.11 -19.37
N ALA A 278 12.36 10.38 -20.68
CA ALA A 278 13.42 11.23 -21.23
C ALA A 278 13.24 12.64 -20.66
N ARG A 279 14.04 13.00 -19.67
CA ARG A 279 14.08 14.38 -19.14
C ARG A 279 14.74 15.30 -20.14
N GLU A 280 14.12 16.46 -20.36
CA GLU A 280 14.75 17.55 -21.11
C GLU A 280 16.08 17.90 -20.43
N SER A 281 17.12 18.03 -21.26
CA SER A 281 18.48 18.33 -20.83
C SER A 281 18.54 19.64 -20.06
N GLY A 282 18.79 19.56 -18.76
CA GLY A 282 18.98 20.74 -17.90
C GLY A 282 18.67 20.56 -16.43
N THR A 283 18.07 19.46 -16.01
CA THR A 283 17.82 19.17 -14.58
C THR A 283 19.05 18.49 -13.97
N GLU A 284 19.56 19.04 -12.87
CA GLU A 284 20.60 18.39 -12.06
C GLU A 284 20.08 17.00 -11.61
N PHE A 285 20.92 15.98 -11.76
CA PHE A 285 20.62 14.64 -11.27
C PHE A 285 20.82 14.61 -9.76
N TYR A 286 19.74 14.61 -9.00
CA TYR A 286 19.79 14.37 -7.56
C TYR A 286 19.93 12.88 -7.28
N SER A 287 20.82 12.52 -6.39
CA SER A 287 20.97 11.14 -5.94
C SER A 287 19.84 10.79 -4.96
N TYR A 288 19.13 9.71 -5.22
CA TYR A 288 18.12 9.19 -4.29
C TYR A 288 18.69 8.91 -2.89
N SER A 289 19.97 8.61 -2.81
CA SER A 289 20.71 8.28 -1.58
C SER A 289 21.44 9.46 -0.93
N ASP A 290 21.27 10.70 -1.43
CA ASP A 290 21.90 11.87 -0.81
C ASP A 290 21.20 12.23 0.49
N ASP A 291 21.88 12.02 1.62
CA ASP A 291 21.32 12.24 2.96
C ASP A 291 21.07 13.71 3.29
N GLN A 292 21.68 14.66 2.56
CA GLN A 292 21.43 16.08 2.75
C GLN A 292 20.13 16.52 2.06
N LEU A 293 19.85 15.96 0.87
CA LEU A 293 18.70 16.31 0.07
C LEU A 293 17.49 15.41 0.36
N ASN A 294 17.76 14.16 0.76
CA ASN A 294 16.75 13.13 1.00
C ASN A 294 17.12 12.28 2.23
N PRO A 295 17.02 12.83 3.44
CA PRO A 295 17.46 12.16 4.66
C PRO A 295 16.69 10.88 4.94
N VAL A 296 17.38 9.89 5.52
CA VAL A 296 16.76 8.71 6.10
C VAL A 296 15.95 9.13 7.32
N LEU A 297 14.69 8.72 7.37
CA LEU A 297 13.79 9.00 8.47
C LEU A 297 14.10 8.13 9.68
N LYS A 298 13.88 8.70 10.85
CA LYS A 298 14.01 8.06 12.15
C LYS A 298 12.63 7.97 12.84
N PRO A 299 12.49 7.14 13.86
CA PRO A 299 11.27 7.08 14.65
C PRO A 299 10.86 8.47 15.13
N MET A 300 9.56 8.75 15.06
CA MET A 300 8.91 10.01 15.48
C MET A 300 9.29 11.25 14.64
N ASP A 301 10.01 11.10 13.52
CA ASP A 301 10.25 12.19 12.59
C ASP A 301 8.93 12.75 12.04
N GLN A 302 8.89 14.07 11.91
CA GLN A 302 7.75 14.78 11.32
C GLN A 302 8.20 15.58 10.11
N LEU A 303 7.59 15.33 8.96
CA LEU A 303 7.84 16.03 7.70
C LEU A 303 6.67 16.97 7.40
N THR A 304 6.94 18.27 7.31
CA THR A 304 5.93 19.31 7.10
C THR A 304 6.14 20.01 5.77
N PHE A 305 5.09 20.07 4.95
CA PHE A 305 5.10 20.79 3.69
C PHE A 305 4.30 22.09 3.81
N THR A 306 4.95 23.22 3.53
CA THR A 306 4.37 24.55 3.71
C THR A 306 3.48 24.95 2.53
N GLU A 307 2.50 25.82 2.81
CA GLU A 307 1.64 26.41 1.79
C GLU A 307 2.37 27.57 1.09
N LYS A 308 2.11 27.75 -0.20
CA LYS A 308 2.60 28.86 -0.99
C LYS A 308 1.99 30.17 -0.48
N SER A 309 2.84 31.11 -0.06
CA SER A 309 2.40 32.42 0.41
C SER A 309 1.56 33.14 -0.66
N GLY A 310 0.38 33.63 -0.28
CA GLY A 310 -0.52 34.33 -1.19
C GLY A 310 -1.30 33.43 -2.15
N TRP A 311 -1.37 32.11 -1.88
CA TRP A 311 -2.27 31.24 -2.64
C TRP A 311 -3.71 31.72 -2.49
N VAL A 312 -4.35 31.98 -3.62
CA VAL A 312 -5.78 32.31 -3.68
C VAL A 312 -6.43 31.21 -4.53
N GLU A 313 -7.33 30.47 -3.93
CA GLU A 313 -8.15 29.53 -4.65
C GLU A 313 -9.00 30.29 -5.68
N ARG A 314 -9.06 29.78 -6.94
CA ARG A 314 -9.91 30.39 -7.95
C ARG A 314 -11.34 30.40 -7.44
N ALA A 315 -11.88 31.58 -7.20
CA ALA A 315 -13.29 31.73 -6.90
C ALA A 315 -14.10 31.22 -8.09
N THR A 316 -15.16 30.48 -7.84
CA THR A 316 -16.05 29.98 -8.88
C THR A 316 -17.49 30.33 -8.53
N VAL A 317 -18.30 30.55 -9.58
CA VAL A 317 -19.77 30.64 -9.48
C VAL A 317 -20.39 29.50 -10.27
N THR A 318 -21.49 28.98 -9.79
CA THR A 318 -22.25 27.96 -10.50
C THR A 318 -23.50 28.57 -11.08
N LEU A 319 -23.66 28.52 -12.39
CA LEU A 319 -24.85 28.93 -13.12
C LEU A 319 -25.77 27.70 -13.30
N VAL A 320 -26.98 27.81 -12.79
CA VAL A 320 -28.01 26.76 -12.88
C VAL A 320 -29.35 27.36 -13.28
N GLY A 321 -30.26 26.55 -13.81
CA GLY A 321 -31.62 26.99 -14.21
C GLY A 321 -31.70 27.37 -15.68
N GLU A 322 -32.51 28.38 -16.00
CA GLU A 322 -32.82 28.83 -17.37
C GLU A 322 -31.68 29.65 -17.98
N VAL A 323 -30.51 29.06 -18.09
CA VAL A 323 -29.30 29.66 -18.69
C VAL A 323 -28.87 28.84 -19.90
N GLN A 324 -28.33 29.50 -20.93
CA GLN A 324 -27.92 28.80 -22.16
C GLN A 324 -26.81 27.77 -21.94
N ARG A 325 -25.93 28.01 -20.98
CA ARG A 325 -24.80 27.11 -20.66
C ARG A 325 -24.68 26.99 -19.14
N PRO A 326 -25.45 26.10 -18.53
CA PRO A 326 -25.28 25.83 -17.09
C PRO A 326 -23.91 25.21 -16.84
N GLY A 327 -23.25 25.58 -15.73
CA GLY A 327 -21.92 25.09 -15.40
C GLY A 327 -21.23 25.88 -14.32
N VAL A 328 -19.99 25.49 -14.02
CA VAL A 328 -19.11 26.17 -13.06
C VAL A 328 -18.15 27.08 -13.81
N TYR A 329 -18.18 28.36 -13.48
CA TYR A 329 -17.37 29.39 -14.12
C TYR A 329 -16.37 29.96 -13.12
N ALA A 330 -15.11 30.11 -13.53
CA ALA A 330 -14.10 30.77 -12.71
C ALA A 330 -14.33 32.29 -12.77
N ILE A 331 -14.25 32.96 -11.62
CA ILE A 331 -14.39 34.42 -11.51
C ILE A 331 -13.14 35.04 -10.91
N ASN A 332 -12.88 36.29 -11.27
CA ASN A 332 -11.87 37.12 -10.64
C ASN A 332 -12.42 37.80 -9.38
N ARG A 333 -11.54 38.16 -8.46
CA ARG A 333 -11.95 38.89 -7.24
C ARG A 333 -12.55 40.26 -7.60
N GLY A 334 -13.82 40.47 -7.24
CA GLY A 334 -14.55 41.70 -7.54
C GLY A 334 -15.25 41.68 -8.91
N GLU A 335 -15.26 40.62 -9.64
CA GLU A 335 -16.01 40.42 -10.89
C GLU A 335 -17.52 40.47 -10.60
N THR A 336 -18.25 41.21 -11.42
CA THR A 336 -19.69 41.42 -11.23
C THR A 336 -20.52 40.45 -12.07
N LEU A 337 -21.81 40.30 -11.73
CA LEU A 337 -22.76 39.44 -12.44
C LEU A 337 -22.82 39.71 -13.93
N CYS A 338 -22.59 40.93 -14.38
CA CYS A 338 -22.61 41.31 -15.79
C CYS A 338 -21.32 40.90 -16.56
N GLN A 339 -20.28 40.53 -15.82
CA GLN A 339 -18.96 40.15 -16.40
C GLN A 339 -18.80 38.64 -16.53
N VAL A 340 -19.61 37.87 -15.80
CA VAL A 340 -19.71 36.42 -15.87
C VAL A 340 -20.76 36.00 -16.88
#